data_921797f00a4df7bbeaf9daaf6a5d0e89
#
_entry.id   921797f00a4df7bbeaf9daaf6a5d0e89
#
_cell.length_a   1.000
_cell.length_b   1.000
_cell.length_c   1.000
_cell.angle_alpha   90.00
_cell.angle_beta   90.00
_cell.angle_gamma   90.00
#
_symmetry.space_group_name_H-M   'P 1'
#
loop_
_entity.id
_entity.type
_entity.pdbx_description
1 polymer ?
#
loop_
_entity_poly.entity_id
_entity_poly.type
_entity_poly.pdbx_seq_one_letter_code
_entity_poly.pdbx_strand_id
1 'polypeptide(L)'
;MTPSPEAQTLPKAQAVEYLRDHQVAVEVGFSLPTFLQVEVPASLSRTKVERSLRIGAYSYTGAGTEMRSARIGRFCSIARRVIFGQAEHPTGYVSTHTIAFNPTAGFASDEYFAALATKRPVPYAGDVVLGHDVWIGDSVIIRAGVSIGSGAIVGAGAVVTRDVLPYEIIAGVPAKRIRMRFPDELAARLLQTGWWDHDVRSLKDSFDRPEAFVDAFERERASLPKLVFATITMEQVDRGTFTVRTYEAAAPG
;
A
#
# COMPACT_ATOMS: atom_id res chain seq x y z
N MET A 1 5.54 -26.25 -14.40
CA MET A 1 5.97 -24.87 -14.68
C MET A 1 4.78 -24.20 -15.36
N THR A 2 4.08 -23.31 -14.68
CA THR A 2 3.08 -22.43 -15.32
C THR A 2 3.80 -21.59 -16.36
N PRO A 3 3.28 -21.47 -17.61
CA PRO A 3 3.90 -20.63 -18.61
C PRO A 3 4.02 -19.20 -18.08
N SER A 4 5.15 -18.55 -18.35
CA SER A 4 5.30 -17.13 -18.04
C SER A 4 4.19 -16.36 -18.75
N PRO A 5 3.49 -15.45 -18.07
CA PRO A 5 2.41 -14.69 -18.67
C PRO A 5 2.93 -13.91 -19.87
N GLU A 6 2.14 -13.87 -20.93
CA GLU A 6 2.46 -13.09 -22.11
C GLU A 6 2.54 -11.61 -21.75
N ALA A 7 3.68 -11.00 -22.02
CA ALA A 7 3.90 -9.59 -21.74
C ALA A 7 3.38 -8.76 -22.91
N GLN A 8 2.56 -7.76 -22.64
CA GLN A 8 2.14 -6.79 -23.64
C GLN A 8 2.61 -5.39 -23.27
N THR A 9 2.95 -4.60 -24.30
CA THR A 9 3.39 -3.21 -24.11
C THR A 9 2.26 -2.28 -24.51
N LEU A 10 1.80 -1.46 -23.55
CA LEU A 10 0.63 -0.60 -23.72
C LEU A 10 0.98 0.87 -23.46
N PRO A 11 0.44 1.80 -24.28
CA PRO A 11 0.41 3.22 -23.92
C PRO A 11 -0.31 3.45 -22.58
N LYS A 12 0.06 4.49 -21.86
CA LYS A 12 -0.46 4.80 -20.52
C LYS A 12 -2.00 4.78 -20.42
N ALA A 13 -2.70 5.35 -21.41
CA ALA A 13 -4.16 5.37 -21.41
C ALA A 13 -4.76 3.96 -21.47
N GLN A 14 -4.21 3.12 -22.37
CA GLN A 14 -4.62 1.72 -22.53
C GLN A 14 -4.24 0.87 -21.31
N ALA A 15 -3.09 1.15 -20.66
CA ALA A 15 -2.71 0.48 -19.43
C ALA A 15 -3.69 0.79 -18.27
N VAL A 16 -4.20 2.02 -18.20
CA VAL A 16 -5.26 2.39 -17.22
C VAL A 16 -6.58 1.69 -17.55
N GLU A 17 -6.94 1.59 -18.82
CA GLU A 17 -8.15 0.88 -19.26
C GLU A 17 -8.04 -0.62 -18.96
N TYR A 18 -6.88 -1.20 -19.23
CA TYR A 18 -6.59 -2.58 -18.87
C TYR A 18 -6.85 -2.90 -17.40
N LEU A 19 -6.49 -2.00 -16.47
CA LEU A 19 -6.81 -2.16 -15.05
C LEU A 19 -8.32 -2.24 -14.80
N ARG A 20 -9.10 -1.37 -15.45
CA ARG A 20 -10.57 -1.35 -15.32
C ARG A 20 -11.21 -2.64 -15.82
N ASP A 21 -10.76 -3.12 -16.96
CA ASP A 21 -11.26 -4.36 -17.57
C ASP A 21 -10.94 -5.59 -16.71
N HIS A 22 -9.94 -5.49 -15.83
CA HIS A 22 -9.46 -6.57 -14.98
C HIS A 22 -9.75 -6.33 -13.48
N GLN A 23 -10.92 -5.77 -13.15
CA GLN A 23 -11.42 -5.62 -11.77
C GLN A 23 -10.57 -4.72 -10.85
N VAL A 24 -9.82 -3.77 -11.42
CA VAL A 24 -9.19 -2.71 -10.65
C VAL A 24 -9.93 -1.40 -10.89
N ALA A 25 -10.74 -0.98 -9.92
CA ALA A 25 -11.45 0.28 -10.02
C ALA A 25 -10.48 1.46 -9.91
N VAL A 26 -10.33 2.21 -11.01
CA VAL A 26 -9.54 3.45 -11.07
C VAL A 26 -10.38 4.58 -11.63
N GLU A 27 -10.33 5.73 -10.97
CA GLU A 27 -11.07 6.94 -11.38
C GLU A 27 -10.21 7.87 -12.24
N VAL A 28 -10.85 8.87 -12.86
CA VAL A 28 -10.15 9.97 -13.53
C VAL A 28 -9.26 10.70 -12.53
N GLY A 29 -7.98 10.84 -12.86
CA GLY A 29 -6.97 11.41 -11.94
C GLY A 29 -6.10 10.37 -11.23
N PHE A 30 -6.32 9.05 -11.44
CA PHE A 30 -5.36 8.03 -11.05
C PHE A 30 -4.04 8.21 -11.80
N SER A 31 -2.93 8.11 -11.08
CA SER A 31 -1.58 8.22 -11.67
C SER A 31 -0.87 6.88 -11.59
N LEU A 32 -0.59 6.27 -12.73
CA LEU A 32 0.23 5.05 -12.82
C LEU A 32 1.65 5.34 -12.30
N PRO A 33 2.15 4.54 -11.33
CA PRO A 33 3.53 4.60 -10.86
C PRO A 33 4.53 4.01 -11.89
N THR A 34 5.82 4.11 -11.59
CA THR A 34 6.84 3.39 -12.38
C THR A 34 6.73 1.87 -12.24
N PHE A 35 6.21 1.39 -11.10
CA PHE A 35 5.91 -0.01 -10.87
C PHE A 35 4.59 -0.18 -10.11
N LEU A 36 3.69 -1.00 -10.66
CA LEU A 36 2.45 -1.42 -10.01
C LEU A 36 2.37 -2.95 -9.96
N GLN A 37 2.02 -3.49 -8.82
CA GLN A 37 1.57 -4.87 -8.64
C GLN A 37 0.26 -4.85 -7.88
N VAL A 38 -0.78 -5.42 -8.45
CA VAL A 38 -2.11 -5.45 -7.84
C VAL A 38 -2.70 -6.85 -7.92
N GLU A 39 -3.10 -7.40 -6.76
CA GLU A 39 -3.99 -8.55 -6.71
C GLU A 39 -5.43 -8.06 -6.93
N VAL A 40 -6.18 -8.74 -7.78
CA VAL A 40 -7.54 -8.33 -8.12
C VAL A 40 -8.58 -9.17 -7.38
N PRO A 41 -9.71 -8.55 -6.95
CA PRO A 41 -10.14 -7.18 -7.20
C PRO A 41 -9.53 -6.15 -6.23
N ALA A 42 -9.33 -4.91 -6.69
CA ALA A 42 -8.88 -3.78 -5.87
C ALA A 42 -9.50 -2.44 -6.33
N SER A 43 -9.41 -1.40 -5.49
CA SER A 43 -9.92 -0.07 -5.86
C SER A 43 -8.91 1.03 -5.50
N LEU A 44 -8.46 1.78 -6.49
CA LEU A 44 -7.42 2.80 -6.34
C LEU A 44 -7.93 4.24 -6.53
N SER A 45 -9.24 4.45 -6.70
CA SER A 45 -9.89 5.76 -6.86
C SER A 45 -9.00 6.80 -7.58
N ARG A 46 -8.90 8.04 -7.11
CA ARG A 46 -8.01 9.10 -7.61
C ARG A 46 -6.71 9.15 -6.82
N THR A 47 -6.03 8.01 -6.73
CA THR A 47 -4.78 7.88 -6.00
C THR A 47 -3.60 8.30 -6.89
N LYS A 48 -2.68 9.06 -6.34
CA LYS A 48 -1.42 9.42 -6.99
C LYS A 48 -0.30 8.57 -6.39
N VAL A 49 0.42 7.85 -7.25
CA VAL A 49 1.57 7.05 -6.84
C VAL A 49 2.79 7.51 -7.65
N GLU A 50 3.88 7.83 -6.96
CA GLU A 50 5.07 8.38 -7.62
C GLU A 50 5.99 7.29 -8.17
N ARG A 51 6.30 6.27 -7.37
CA ARG A 51 7.31 5.26 -7.71
C ARG A 51 6.75 3.85 -7.79
N SER A 52 6.33 3.28 -6.68
CA SER A 52 5.89 1.89 -6.66
C SER A 52 4.70 1.65 -5.73
N LEU A 53 3.80 0.78 -6.16
CA LEU A 53 2.71 0.28 -5.34
C LEU A 53 2.59 -1.23 -5.51
N ARG A 54 2.55 -1.94 -4.38
CA ARG A 54 2.02 -3.31 -4.30
C ARG A 54 0.79 -3.29 -3.44
N ILE A 55 -0.32 -3.82 -3.93
CA ILE A 55 -1.58 -3.83 -3.18
C ILE A 55 -2.28 -5.18 -3.32
N GLY A 56 -2.70 -5.73 -2.18
CA GLY A 56 -3.43 -6.97 -2.09
C GLY A 56 -4.91 -6.82 -2.39
N ALA A 57 -5.54 -7.94 -2.73
CA ALA A 57 -6.94 -8.02 -3.09
C ALA A 57 -7.88 -7.47 -2.02
N TYR A 58 -9.03 -6.95 -2.45
CA TYR A 58 -10.06 -6.31 -1.63
C TYR A 58 -9.60 -5.08 -0.85
N SER A 59 -8.40 -4.56 -1.16
CA SER A 59 -7.94 -3.29 -0.60
C SER A 59 -8.39 -2.11 -1.44
N TYR A 60 -8.71 -1.00 -0.77
CA TYR A 60 -9.12 0.21 -1.47
C TYR A 60 -8.50 1.47 -0.90
N THR A 61 -8.42 2.50 -1.75
CA THR A 61 -7.92 3.83 -1.40
C THR A 61 -8.95 4.90 -1.74
N GLY A 62 -9.15 5.84 -0.82
CA GLY A 62 -10.00 7.00 -1.04
C GLY A 62 -9.34 8.07 -1.89
N ALA A 63 -10.17 8.96 -2.46
CA ALA A 63 -9.74 10.01 -3.36
C ALA A 63 -8.74 10.99 -2.72
N GLY A 64 -7.74 11.42 -3.50
CA GLY A 64 -6.71 12.34 -3.05
C GLY A 64 -5.62 11.72 -2.18
N THR A 65 -5.57 10.39 -2.09
CA THR A 65 -4.47 9.69 -1.44
C THR A 65 -3.21 9.77 -2.32
N GLU A 66 -2.08 10.09 -1.70
CA GLU A 66 -0.79 10.22 -2.37
C GLU A 66 0.23 9.26 -1.73
N MET A 67 0.99 8.57 -2.58
CA MET A 67 2.00 7.59 -2.16
C MET A 67 3.30 7.82 -2.93
N ARG A 68 4.43 7.84 -2.23
CA ARG A 68 5.71 7.75 -2.91
C ARG A 68 6.02 6.30 -3.30
N SER A 69 6.02 5.40 -2.31
CA SER A 69 6.09 3.96 -2.48
C SER A 69 5.37 3.28 -1.33
N ALA A 70 4.58 2.24 -1.62
CA ALA A 70 3.86 1.51 -0.59
C ALA A 70 3.71 0.03 -0.92
N ARG A 71 3.63 -0.79 0.13
CA ARG A 71 3.20 -2.19 0.10
C ARG A 71 2.00 -2.33 1.01
N ILE A 72 0.89 -2.72 0.46
CA ILE A 72 -0.40 -2.79 1.15
C ILE A 72 -0.90 -4.23 1.07
N GLY A 73 -1.22 -4.83 2.20
CA GLY A 73 -1.79 -6.17 2.28
C GLY A 73 -3.22 -6.23 1.71
N ARG A 74 -3.90 -7.33 1.96
CA ARG A 74 -5.29 -7.58 1.54
C ARG A 74 -6.27 -6.98 2.53
N PHE A 75 -7.49 -6.67 2.08
CA PHE A 75 -8.62 -6.18 2.89
C PHE A 75 -8.36 -4.85 3.62
N CYS A 76 -7.43 -4.04 3.12
CA CYS A 76 -7.12 -2.74 3.72
C CYS A 76 -8.12 -1.66 3.32
N SER A 77 -8.57 -0.89 4.29
CA SER A 77 -9.49 0.24 4.13
C SER A 77 -8.73 1.55 4.30
N ILE A 78 -8.42 2.25 3.22
CA ILE A 78 -7.67 3.50 3.25
C ILE A 78 -8.60 4.63 2.84
N ALA A 79 -8.82 5.58 3.75
CA ALA A 79 -9.71 6.70 3.52
C ALA A 79 -9.10 7.77 2.59
N ARG A 80 -9.69 8.96 2.53
CA ARG A 80 -9.30 10.03 1.60
C ARG A 80 -8.11 10.83 2.11
N ARG A 81 -7.35 11.43 1.17
CA ARG A 81 -6.25 12.38 1.46
C ARG A 81 -5.19 11.81 2.41
N VAL A 82 -4.95 10.51 2.33
CA VAL A 82 -3.88 9.87 3.10
C VAL A 82 -2.55 10.06 2.36
N ILE A 83 -1.49 10.35 3.11
CA ILE A 83 -0.16 10.60 2.57
C ILE A 83 0.79 9.51 3.05
N PHE A 84 1.41 8.79 2.10
CA PHE A 84 2.36 7.71 2.37
C PHE A 84 3.77 8.10 1.96
N GLY A 85 4.67 8.20 2.95
CA GLY A 85 6.11 8.20 2.70
C GLY A 85 6.63 9.38 1.90
N GLN A 86 6.24 10.60 2.25
CA GLN A 86 6.76 11.82 1.61
C GLN A 86 8.29 11.86 1.62
N ALA A 87 8.86 12.57 0.63
CA ALA A 87 10.29 12.80 0.57
C ALA A 87 10.77 13.62 1.76
N GLU A 88 11.85 13.20 2.38
CA GLU A 88 12.52 13.93 3.45
C GLU A 88 13.74 14.68 2.89
N HIS A 89 14.13 15.77 3.53
CA HIS A 89 15.32 16.53 3.22
C HIS A 89 16.48 16.08 4.13
N PRO A 90 17.75 16.15 3.68
CA PRO A 90 18.90 15.76 4.48
C PRO A 90 19.09 16.75 5.64
N THR A 91 18.91 16.29 6.87
CA THR A 91 19.06 17.11 8.08
C THR A 91 20.51 17.30 8.54
N GLY A 92 21.44 16.47 8.04
CA GLY A 92 22.87 16.54 8.36
C GLY A 92 23.70 17.41 7.41
N TYR A 93 23.09 18.06 6.41
CA TYR A 93 23.79 18.97 5.51
C TYR A 93 23.76 20.41 6.04
N VAL A 94 24.66 21.27 5.56
CA VAL A 94 24.68 22.71 5.89
C VAL A 94 23.35 23.37 5.53
N SER A 95 22.71 22.93 4.46
CA SER A 95 21.38 23.39 4.06
C SER A 95 20.46 22.20 3.75
N THR A 96 19.23 22.27 4.21
CA THR A 96 18.17 21.36 3.82
C THR A 96 17.58 21.68 2.45
N HIS A 97 17.93 22.81 1.84
CA HIS A 97 17.43 23.23 0.53
C HIS A 97 17.99 22.33 -0.59
N THR A 98 17.23 22.22 -1.69
CA THR A 98 17.60 21.39 -2.86
C THR A 98 18.94 21.78 -3.47
N ILE A 99 19.41 23.00 -3.31
CA ILE A 99 20.73 23.48 -3.73
C ILE A 99 21.86 22.59 -3.15
N ALA A 100 21.66 21.97 -2.00
CA ALA A 100 22.66 21.14 -1.35
C ALA A 100 22.75 19.72 -1.93
N PHE A 101 21.74 19.24 -2.72
CA PHE A 101 21.70 17.83 -3.12
C PHE A 101 21.05 17.55 -4.48
N ASN A 102 20.35 18.52 -5.10
CA ASN A 102 19.63 18.29 -6.36
C ASN A 102 19.92 19.39 -7.40
N PRO A 103 20.88 19.17 -8.32
CA PRO A 103 21.25 20.15 -9.32
C PRO A 103 20.18 20.38 -10.41
N THR A 104 19.15 19.52 -10.47
CA THR A 104 18.06 19.61 -11.46
C THR A 104 16.77 20.19 -10.86
N ALA A 105 16.81 20.76 -9.66
CA ALA A 105 15.68 21.43 -9.05
C ALA A 105 15.25 22.67 -9.88
N GLY A 106 14.07 23.21 -9.57
CA GLY A 106 13.43 24.28 -10.35
C GLY A 106 14.23 25.58 -10.55
N PHE A 107 15.41 25.70 -9.95
CA PHE A 107 16.34 26.83 -10.10
C PHE A 107 17.57 26.50 -10.92
N ALA A 108 17.60 25.35 -11.62
CA ALA A 108 18.79 24.87 -12.34
C ALA A 108 19.29 25.81 -13.47
N SER A 109 18.48 26.73 -13.95
CA SER A 109 18.84 27.75 -14.93
C SER A 109 19.49 29.01 -14.32
N ASP A 110 19.48 29.16 -13.00
CA ASP A 110 20.15 30.25 -12.29
C ASP A 110 21.64 29.95 -12.12
N GLU A 111 22.49 30.92 -12.45
CA GLU A 111 23.95 30.77 -12.47
C GLU A 111 24.52 30.42 -11.08
N TYR A 112 24.05 31.11 -10.03
CA TYR A 112 24.51 30.86 -8.67
C TYR A 112 24.08 29.48 -8.19
N PHE A 113 22.81 29.09 -8.46
CA PHE A 113 22.32 27.77 -8.13
C PHE A 113 23.10 26.67 -8.86
N ALA A 114 23.33 26.83 -10.17
CA ALA A 114 24.05 25.86 -10.99
C ALA A 114 25.52 25.68 -10.53
N ALA A 115 26.15 26.76 -10.08
CA ALA A 115 27.51 26.72 -9.57
C ALA A 115 27.66 26.00 -8.21
N LEU A 116 26.64 26.07 -7.37
CA LEU A 116 26.64 25.49 -6.02
C LEU A 116 26.02 24.09 -5.97
N ALA A 117 25.00 23.84 -6.79
CA ALA A 117 24.20 22.63 -6.72
C ALA A 117 25.02 21.41 -7.15
N THR A 118 25.04 20.39 -6.29
CA THR A 118 25.75 19.13 -6.53
C THR A 118 24.80 17.98 -6.21
N LYS A 119 24.80 16.96 -7.08
CA LYS A 119 24.06 15.73 -6.82
C LYS A 119 24.66 15.00 -5.61
N ARG A 120 23.91 14.91 -4.53
CA ARG A 120 24.28 14.18 -3.31
C ARG A 120 23.18 13.22 -2.92
N PRO A 121 23.51 12.13 -2.20
CA PRO A 121 22.51 11.19 -1.68
C PRO A 121 21.53 11.89 -0.76
N VAL A 122 20.24 11.57 -0.92
CA VAL A 122 19.19 11.94 0.04
C VAL A 122 18.77 10.66 0.73
N PRO A 123 18.72 10.62 2.06
CA PRO A 123 18.25 9.45 2.79
C PRO A 123 16.82 9.07 2.34
N TYR A 124 16.61 7.81 2.08
CA TYR A 124 15.27 7.25 1.83
C TYR A 124 15.00 6.17 2.86
N ALA A 125 14.05 6.42 3.74
CA ALA A 125 13.72 5.52 4.84
C ALA A 125 13.01 4.22 4.40
N GLY A 126 12.60 4.11 3.14
CA GLY A 126 11.94 2.93 2.58
C GLY A 126 10.46 3.10 2.32
N ASP A 127 9.84 2.03 1.83
CA ASP A 127 8.41 1.97 1.56
C ASP A 127 7.62 2.05 2.88
N VAL A 128 6.41 2.59 2.82
CA VAL A 128 5.41 2.35 3.86
C VAL A 128 4.82 0.96 3.65
N VAL A 129 4.75 0.17 4.72
CA VAL A 129 4.23 -1.20 4.66
C VAL A 129 2.97 -1.30 5.52
N LEU A 130 1.86 -1.69 4.93
CA LEU A 130 0.64 -2.08 5.65
C LEU A 130 0.49 -3.60 5.59
N GLY A 131 0.23 -4.21 6.74
CA GLY A 131 -0.23 -5.61 6.81
C GLY A 131 -1.62 -5.78 6.19
N HIS A 132 -2.34 -6.78 6.59
CA HIS A 132 -3.70 -7.08 6.13
C HIS A 132 -4.75 -6.48 7.07
N ASP A 133 -5.96 -6.21 6.58
CA ASP A 133 -7.09 -5.69 7.39
C ASP A 133 -6.74 -4.41 8.15
N VAL A 134 -5.92 -3.52 7.56
CA VAL A 134 -5.55 -2.24 8.17
C VAL A 134 -6.58 -1.18 7.80
N TRP A 135 -7.04 -0.40 8.80
CA TRP A 135 -7.89 0.76 8.57
C TRP A 135 -7.12 2.06 8.81
N ILE A 136 -7.01 2.88 7.77
CA ILE A 136 -6.42 4.22 7.81
C ILE A 136 -7.51 5.27 7.64
N GLY A 137 -7.69 6.13 8.63
CA GLY A 137 -8.66 7.22 8.61
C GLY A 137 -8.31 8.37 7.63
N ASP A 138 -9.24 9.28 7.43
CA ASP A 138 -9.08 10.44 6.54
C ASP A 138 -7.89 11.33 6.96
N SER A 139 -7.14 11.83 5.97
CA SER A 139 -6.06 12.82 6.15
C SER A 139 -4.92 12.37 7.08
N VAL A 140 -4.67 11.08 7.17
CA VAL A 140 -3.52 10.52 7.89
C VAL A 140 -2.24 10.75 7.10
N ILE A 141 -1.15 11.08 7.80
CA ILE A 141 0.20 11.18 7.25
C ILE A 141 1.05 10.07 7.85
N ILE A 142 1.65 9.23 6.99
CA ILE A 142 2.51 8.13 7.42
C ILE A 142 3.94 8.40 6.91
N ARG A 143 4.88 8.45 7.83
CA ARG A 143 6.29 8.69 7.50
C ARG A 143 6.87 7.54 6.67
N ALA A 144 7.80 7.84 5.77
CA ALA A 144 8.53 6.83 5.01
C ALA A 144 9.21 5.79 5.93
N GLY A 145 9.20 4.52 5.49
CA GLY A 145 9.78 3.40 6.22
C GLY A 145 8.95 2.84 7.38
N VAL A 146 7.80 3.43 7.68
CA VAL A 146 6.90 2.95 8.75
C VAL A 146 6.18 1.67 8.30
N SER A 147 6.11 0.70 9.23
CA SER A 147 5.31 -0.52 9.10
C SER A 147 4.09 -0.48 10.02
N ILE A 148 2.92 -0.79 9.48
CA ILE A 148 1.66 -0.87 10.23
C ILE A 148 1.16 -2.32 10.18
N GLY A 149 1.07 -2.95 11.36
CA GLY A 149 0.71 -4.36 11.51
C GLY A 149 -0.72 -4.67 11.12
N SER A 150 -0.97 -5.93 10.77
CA SER A 150 -2.29 -6.41 10.36
C SER A 150 -3.36 -6.11 11.41
N GLY A 151 -4.54 -5.72 10.96
CA GLY A 151 -5.66 -5.39 11.82
C GLY A 151 -5.53 -4.07 12.60
N ALA A 152 -4.47 -3.28 12.41
CA ALA A 152 -4.29 -2.00 13.08
C ALA A 152 -5.28 -0.95 12.57
N ILE A 153 -5.57 0.04 13.41
CA ILE A 153 -6.42 1.18 13.08
C ILE A 153 -5.65 2.48 13.34
N VAL A 154 -5.64 3.36 12.35
CA VAL A 154 -5.07 4.71 12.46
C VAL A 154 -6.20 5.74 12.38
N GLY A 155 -6.43 6.47 13.48
CA GLY A 155 -7.46 7.50 13.55
C GLY A 155 -7.21 8.65 12.57
N ALA A 156 -8.29 9.28 12.10
CA ALA A 156 -8.22 10.37 11.13
C ALA A 156 -7.33 11.53 11.61
N GLY A 157 -6.61 12.16 10.68
CA GLY A 157 -5.70 13.28 10.96
C GLY A 157 -4.43 12.92 11.73
N ALA A 158 -4.16 11.64 11.96
CA ALA A 158 -2.96 11.21 12.69
C ALA A 158 -1.67 11.41 11.86
N VAL A 159 -0.55 11.70 12.55
CA VAL A 159 0.79 11.72 11.97
C VAL A 159 1.61 10.55 12.53
N VAL A 160 1.75 9.50 11.73
CA VAL A 160 2.39 8.25 12.12
C VAL A 160 3.89 8.33 11.87
N THR A 161 4.69 8.32 12.93
CA THR A 161 6.14 8.49 12.88
C THR A 161 6.94 7.27 13.33
N ARG A 162 6.27 6.21 13.78
CA ARG A 162 6.85 4.94 14.22
C ARG A 162 6.01 3.75 13.76
N ASP A 163 6.57 2.57 13.82
CA ASP A 163 5.84 1.33 13.56
C ASP A 163 4.67 1.13 14.50
N VAL A 164 3.62 0.48 13.99
CA VAL A 164 2.37 0.19 14.68
C VAL A 164 2.20 -1.32 14.79
N LEU A 165 1.89 -1.80 15.97
CA LEU A 165 1.72 -3.24 16.21
C LEU A 165 0.43 -3.78 15.57
N PRO A 166 0.36 -5.07 15.26
CA PRO A 166 -0.89 -5.69 14.84
C PRO A 166 -2.00 -5.43 15.86
N TYR A 167 -3.20 -5.12 15.35
CA TYR A 167 -4.41 -4.80 16.15
C TYR A 167 -4.25 -3.61 17.12
N GLU A 168 -3.21 -2.79 16.98
CA GLU A 168 -3.06 -1.53 17.73
C GLU A 168 -3.97 -0.45 17.14
N ILE A 169 -4.62 0.34 17.99
CA ILE A 169 -5.35 1.56 17.62
C ILE A 169 -4.50 2.76 18.02
N ILE A 170 -4.16 3.59 17.05
CA ILE A 170 -3.39 4.82 17.28
C ILE A 170 -4.12 6.05 16.74
N ALA A 171 -3.86 7.22 17.32
CA ALA A 171 -4.34 8.51 16.81
C ALA A 171 -3.48 9.67 17.31
N GLY A 172 -3.70 10.86 16.75
CA GLY A 172 -3.08 12.12 17.18
C GLY A 172 -1.83 12.52 16.41
N VAL A 173 -1.22 13.65 16.83
CA VAL A 173 -0.03 14.26 16.20
C VAL A 173 1.00 14.59 17.30
N PRO A 174 2.13 13.87 17.40
CA PRO A 174 2.39 12.58 16.73
C PRO A 174 1.45 11.47 17.22
N ALA A 175 1.21 10.47 16.38
CA ALA A 175 0.29 9.37 16.71
C ALA A 175 0.80 8.55 17.88
N LYS A 176 -0.08 8.31 18.86
CA LYS A 176 0.16 7.50 20.06
C LYS A 176 -0.87 6.39 20.16
N ARG A 177 -0.51 5.33 20.89
CA ARG A 177 -1.45 4.24 21.20
C ARG A 177 -2.62 4.78 22.02
N ILE A 178 -3.82 4.44 21.57
CA ILE A 178 -5.06 4.61 22.33
C ILE A 178 -5.34 3.34 23.14
N ARG A 179 -5.38 2.17 22.43
CA ARG A 179 -5.60 0.84 23.01
C ARG A 179 -5.31 -0.25 21.97
N MET A 180 -5.33 -1.49 22.38
CA MET A 180 -5.47 -2.62 21.47
C MET A 180 -6.94 -2.81 21.07
N ARG A 181 -7.21 -3.37 19.88
CA ARG A 181 -8.56 -3.76 19.42
C ARG A 181 -9.13 -4.87 20.30
N PHE A 182 -8.28 -5.82 20.68
CA PHE A 182 -8.61 -7.05 21.40
C PHE A 182 -7.60 -7.27 22.53
N PRO A 183 -7.90 -8.14 23.50
CA PRO A 183 -6.90 -8.66 24.44
C PRO A 183 -5.74 -9.34 23.69
N ASP A 184 -4.55 -9.31 24.24
CA ASP A 184 -3.32 -9.77 23.56
C ASP A 184 -3.41 -11.22 23.07
N GLU A 185 -4.01 -12.10 23.87
CA GLU A 185 -4.20 -13.51 23.50
C GLU A 185 -5.09 -13.67 22.25
N LEU A 186 -6.23 -12.96 22.22
CA LEU A 186 -7.14 -12.99 21.09
C LEU A 186 -6.51 -12.34 19.83
N ALA A 187 -5.80 -11.23 20.01
CA ALA A 187 -5.08 -10.57 18.93
C ALA A 187 -4.03 -11.50 18.30
N ALA A 188 -3.28 -12.23 19.14
CA ALA A 188 -2.29 -13.19 18.68
C ALA A 188 -2.94 -14.37 17.91
N ARG A 189 -4.03 -14.94 18.44
CA ARG A 189 -4.77 -16.01 17.75
C ARG A 189 -5.34 -15.54 16.42
N LEU A 190 -5.98 -14.37 16.36
CA LEU A 190 -6.47 -13.76 15.12
C LEU A 190 -5.37 -13.57 14.09
N LEU A 191 -4.19 -13.09 14.52
CA LEU A 191 -3.05 -12.93 13.63
C LEU A 191 -2.56 -14.28 13.08
N GLN A 192 -2.53 -15.32 13.90
CA GLN A 192 -2.13 -16.68 13.51
C GLN A 192 -3.11 -17.36 12.55
N THR A 193 -4.37 -16.95 12.50
CA THR A 193 -5.30 -17.50 11.51
C THR A 193 -4.81 -17.22 10.09
N GLY A 194 -4.29 -16.01 9.81
CA GLY A 194 -4.02 -15.56 8.45
C GLY A 194 -5.27 -15.64 7.58
N TRP A 195 -6.45 -15.33 8.14
CA TRP A 195 -7.76 -15.54 7.50
C TRP A 195 -7.87 -14.87 6.12
N TRP A 196 -7.14 -13.81 5.89
CA TRP A 196 -7.06 -13.11 4.59
C TRP A 196 -6.44 -13.95 3.46
N ASP A 197 -5.88 -15.12 3.77
CA ASP A 197 -5.32 -16.08 2.83
C ASP A 197 -6.23 -17.30 2.62
N HIS A 198 -7.41 -17.32 3.25
CA HIS A 198 -8.32 -18.47 3.21
C HIS A 198 -9.72 -18.05 2.77
N ASP A 199 -10.42 -18.97 2.12
CA ASP A 199 -11.86 -18.83 1.86
C ASP A 199 -12.63 -19.09 3.16
N VAL A 200 -13.01 -18.02 3.81
CA VAL A 200 -13.73 -18.03 5.08
C VAL A 200 -15.24 -17.82 4.94
N ARG A 201 -15.81 -18.04 3.74
CA ARG A 201 -17.25 -17.88 3.49
C ARG A 201 -18.12 -18.77 4.41
N SER A 202 -17.64 -19.97 4.77
CA SER A 202 -18.32 -20.84 5.73
C SER A 202 -18.38 -20.24 7.14
N LEU A 203 -17.49 -19.33 7.48
CA LEU A 203 -17.38 -18.69 8.79
C LEU A 203 -18.04 -17.30 8.86
N LYS A 204 -18.76 -16.88 7.82
CA LYS A 204 -19.31 -15.51 7.68
C LYS A 204 -20.17 -15.07 8.88
N ASP A 205 -20.92 -15.99 9.47
CA ASP A 205 -21.84 -15.69 10.59
C ASP A 205 -21.12 -15.46 11.94
N SER A 206 -19.78 -15.60 11.98
CA SER A 206 -18.95 -15.34 13.15
C SER A 206 -18.06 -14.09 13.03
N PHE A 207 -18.12 -13.34 11.92
CA PHE A 207 -17.26 -12.17 11.68
C PHE A 207 -17.44 -11.03 12.71
N ASP A 208 -18.59 -10.93 13.33
CA ASP A 208 -18.91 -9.98 14.40
C ASP A 208 -18.58 -10.50 15.80
N ARG A 209 -18.10 -11.76 15.92
CA ARG A 209 -17.76 -12.44 17.17
C ARG A 209 -16.35 -13.03 17.09
N PRO A 210 -15.31 -12.23 17.37
CA PRO A 210 -13.91 -12.59 17.09
C PRO A 210 -13.45 -13.90 17.75
N GLU A 211 -13.86 -14.16 18.99
CA GLU A 211 -13.55 -15.43 19.68
C GLU A 211 -14.19 -16.63 18.98
N ALA A 212 -15.48 -16.55 18.65
CA ALA A 212 -16.17 -17.60 17.93
C ALA A 212 -15.60 -17.82 16.52
N PHE A 213 -15.17 -16.75 15.86
CA PHE A 213 -14.49 -16.82 14.56
C PHE A 213 -13.17 -17.60 14.67
N VAL A 214 -12.33 -17.26 15.64
CA VAL A 214 -11.04 -17.95 15.83
C VAL A 214 -11.26 -19.43 16.14
N ASP A 215 -12.16 -19.75 17.07
CA ASP A 215 -12.48 -21.13 17.44
C ASP A 215 -12.96 -21.95 16.24
N ALA A 216 -13.83 -21.35 15.40
CA ALA A 216 -14.32 -22.00 14.18
C ALA A 216 -13.19 -22.15 13.14
N PHE A 217 -12.39 -21.12 12.94
CA PHE A 217 -11.27 -21.14 12.00
C PHE A 217 -10.24 -22.22 12.39
N GLU A 218 -9.83 -22.29 13.64
CA GLU A 218 -8.87 -23.30 14.13
C GLU A 218 -9.41 -24.72 13.94
N ARG A 219 -10.69 -24.95 14.22
CA ARG A 219 -11.35 -26.24 14.01
C ARG A 219 -11.42 -26.65 12.53
N GLU A 220 -11.65 -25.70 11.63
CA GLU A 220 -11.89 -25.94 10.21
C GLU A 220 -10.68 -25.66 9.32
N ARG A 221 -9.57 -25.19 9.89
CA ARG A 221 -8.39 -24.71 9.16
C ARG A 221 -7.90 -25.63 8.05
N ALA A 222 -7.88 -26.93 8.31
CA ALA A 222 -7.41 -27.93 7.34
C ALA A 222 -8.32 -28.07 6.11
N SER A 223 -9.60 -27.71 6.23
CA SER A 223 -10.61 -27.79 5.17
C SER A 223 -10.87 -26.43 4.48
N LEU A 224 -10.37 -25.33 5.03
CA LEU A 224 -10.54 -24.00 4.42
C LEU A 224 -9.65 -23.86 3.19
N PRO A 225 -10.20 -23.65 1.99
CA PRO A 225 -9.42 -23.45 0.78
C PRO A 225 -8.54 -22.20 0.90
N LYS A 226 -7.36 -22.23 0.28
CA LYS A 226 -6.54 -21.02 0.12
C LYS A 226 -7.15 -20.10 -0.94
N LEU A 227 -7.17 -18.81 -0.66
CA LEU A 227 -7.48 -17.79 -1.65
C LEU A 227 -6.28 -17.58 -2.57
N VAL A 228 -6.51 -17.68 -3.86
CA VAL A 228 -5.54 -17.34 -4.89
C VAL A 228 -6.15 -16.25 -5.76
N PHE A 229 -5.43 -15.17 -5.94
CA PHE A 229 -5.87 -14.01 -6.70
C PHE A 229 -5.05 -13.86 -7.97
N ALA A 230 -5.71 -13.49 -9.07
CA ALA A 230 -4.99 -13.03 -10.24
C ALA A 230 -4.21 -11.76 -9.87
N THR A 231 -3.02 -11.62 -10.44
CA THR A 231 -2.12 -10.51 -10.14
C THR A 231 -1.72 -9.81 -11.44
N ILE A 232 -1.91 -8.51 -11.48
CA ILE A 232 -1.45 -7.66 -12.59
C ILE A 232 -0.17 -6.96 -12.16
N THR A 233 0.86 -7.02 -13.00
CA THR A 233 2.06 -6.20 -12.85
C THR A 233 2.17 -5.23 -14.02
N MET A 234 2.54 -3.98 -13.73
CA MET A 234 2.83 -2.95 -14.73
C MET A 234 4.17 -2.32 -14.39
N GLU A 235 5.03 -2.23 -15.38
CA GLU A 235 6.34 -1.61 -15.26
C GLU A 235 6.53 -0.58 -16.36
N GLN A 236 6.89 0.63 -15.98
CA GLN A 236 7.12 1.72 -16.92
C GLN A 236 8.40 1.47 -17.73
N VAL A 237 8.27 1.42 -19.05
CA VAL A 237 9.41 1.26 -20.00
C VAL A 237 9.96 2.64 -20.35
N ASP A 238 9.08 3.60 -20.64
CA ASP A 238 9.39 4.99 -20.95
C ASP A 238 8.29 5.92 -20.40
N ARG A 239 8.38 7.24 -20.68
CA ARG A 239 7.44 8.24 -20.14
C ARG A 239 5.96 8.03 -20.46
N GLY A 240 5.64 7.17 -21.41
CA GLY A 240 4.27 6.96 -21.88
C GLY A 240 3.85 5.51 -22.04
N THR A 241 4.73 4.55 -21.75
CA THR A 241 4.53 3.15 -22.12
C THR A 241 4.82 2.23 -20.94
N PHE A 242 4.00 1.19 -20.81
CA PHE A 242 4.08 0.21 -19.72
C PHE A 242 4.11 -1.21 -20.27
N THR A 243 4.98 -2.04 -19.73
CA THR A 243 4.88 -3.50 -19.88
C THR A 243 3.88 -4.03 -18.85
N VAL A 244 2.87 -4.75 -19.35
CA VAL A 244 1.79 -5.32 -18.52
C VAL A 244 1.87 -6.85 -18.58
N ARG A 245 1.74 -7.51 -17.42
CA ARG A 245 1.63 -8.97 -17.30
C ARG A 245 0.51 -9.31 -16.33
N THR A 246 -0.29 -10.30 -16.67
CA THR A 246 -1.31 -10.86 -15.77
C THR A 246 -0.93 -12.29 -15.42
N TYR A 247 -0.84 -12.55 -14.13
CA TYR A 247 -0.66 -13.87 -13.57
C TYR A 247 -2.03 -14.36 -13.11
N GLU A 248 -2.58 -15.34 -13.82
CA GLU A 248 -3.87 -15.92 -13.48
C GLU A 248 -3.83 -16.58 -12.10
N ALA A 249 -4.96 -16.53 -11.39
CA ALA A 249 -5.15 -17.33 -10.20
C ALA A 249 -5.02 -18.82 -10.60
N ALA A 250 -4.12 -19.57 -9.96
CA ALA A 250 -4.11 -21.01 -10.15
C ALA A 250 -5.48 -21.57 -9.72
N ALA A 251 -6.06 -22.43 -10.55
CA ALA A 251 -7.31 -23.09 -10.18
C ALA A 251 -7.11 -23.80 -8.82
N PRO A 252 -8.06 -23.68 -7.89
CA PRO A 252 -7.99 -24.47 -6.67
C PRO A 252 -7.96 -25.95 -7.06
N GLY A 253 -6.89 -26.66 -6.67
CA GLY A 253 -6.73 -28.08 -6.88
C GLY A 253 -7.69 -28.89 -6.02
#